data_8c956f9e805b6478d794d408d870c4c4
#
_entry.id   8c956f9e805b6478d794d408d870c4c4
#
_cell.length_a   1.000
_cell.length_b   1.000
_cell.length_c   1.000
_cell.angle_alpha   90.00
_cell.angle_beta   90.00
_cell.angle_gamma   90.00
#
_symmetry.space_group_name_H-M   'P 1'
#
loop_
_entity.id
_entity.type
_entity.pdbx_description
1 polymer ?
#
loop_
_entity_poly.entity_id
_entity_poly.type
_entity_poly.pdbx_seq_one_letter_code
_entity_poly.pdbx_strand_id
1 'polypeptide(L)'
;MEKNLDSYEYNELLKKLQTKVENIGSIVKPDEIKARLKEIEATEQDPDFWQDIAKAGALNKEKTKISNMLAKFSDANQAVSDAKELFELANSENDEETINSLFEDAKNLDEKIVNLEISMLLSGEDDGKNAIVSIHPGAGGTESNDWASMLYRMYLRFCEREGFKVETLDFQEGEEAGLKDVSFIVKGENAYGYFKAENGIHRLVRTSPFDSAGRRHTSFSSVMVSPEVDDDIEIEIEEKDLKIDTYRASGAGGQHVNKTESAIRITHIPTGIVVQCQNDRSQHKNRATAMKMLKSRLYELELMKQQEASNSVEKSEIGWGHQIRSYVLFPYQQVKDNRSGEAYSQTDAILDGDIKKIIEGVLIAQKAEA
;
A
#
# COMPACT_ATOMS: atom_id res chain seq x y z
N MET A 1 -11.44 -37.03 -25.35
CA MET A 1 -10.31 -36.68 -24.48
C MET A 1 -10.45 -35.26 -23.89
N GLU A 2 -11.25 -34.37 -24.50
CA GLU A 2 -11.56 -33.03 -23.97
C GLU A 2 -12.43 -33.05 -22.69
N LYS A 3 -13.36 -34.01 -22.59
CA LYS A 3 -14.33 -34.11 -21.45
C LYS A 3 -13.74 -34.23 -20.03
N ASN A 4 -12.50 -34.67 -19.88
CA ASN A 4 -11.87 -34.82 -18.55
C ASN A 4 -11.02 -33.61 -18.12
N LEU A 5 -10.76 -32.68 -19.01
CA LEU A 5 -9.89 -31.51 -18.72
C LEU A 5 -10.67 -30.48 -17.91
N ASP A 6 -11.90 -30.17 -18.32
CA ASP A 6 -12.74 -29.17 -17.68
C ASP A 6 -13.12 -29.54 -16.23
N SER A 7 -13.46 -30.82 -16.02
CA SER A 7 -13.78 -31.32 -14.66
C SER A 7 -12.55 -31.35 -13.74
N TYR A 8 -11.37 -31.62 -14.29
CA TYR A 8 -10.11 -31.58 -13.54
C TYR A 8 -9.72 -30.15 -13.16
N GLU A 9 -9.77 -29.24 -14.11
CA GLU A 9 -9.46 -27.82 -13.89
C GLU A 9 -10.40 -27.18 -12.86
N TYR A 10 -11.69 -27.53 -12.92
CA TYR A 10 -12.66 -27.05 -11.94
C TYR A 10 -12.36 -27.56 -10.52
N ASN A 11 -12.02 -28.86 -10.39
CA ASN A 11 -11.62 -29.42 -9.09
C ASN A 11 -10.37 -28.75 -8.51
N GLU A 12 -9.38 -28.46 -9.34
CA GLU A 12 -8.18 -27.76 -8.92
C GLU A 12 -8.49 -26.30 -8.49
N LEU A 13 -9.41 -25.64 -9.19
CA LEU A 13 -9.87 -24.31 -8.82
C LEU A 13 -10.61 -24.35 -7.47
N LEU A 14 -11.52 -25.31 -7.26
CA LEU A 14 -12.22 -25.44 -5.98
C LEU A 14 -11.28 -25.70 -4.81
N LYS A 15 -10.28 -26.57 -4.98
CA LYS A 15 -9.26 -26.82 -3.93
C LYS A 15 -8.51 -25.54 -3.60
N LYS A 16 -8.14 -24.76 -4.63
CA LYS A 16 -7.47 -23.48 -4.45
C LYS A 16 -8.33 -22.48 -3.70
N LEU A 17 -9.63 -22.39 -4.03
CA LEU A 17 -10.59 -21.55 -3.34
C LEU A 17 -10.74 -21.96 -1.88
N GLN A 18 -10.84 -23.25 -1.61
CA GLN A 18 -10.94 -23.77 -0.25
C GLN A 18 -9.71 -23.43 0.58
N THR A 19 -8.51 -23.62 0.03
CA THR A 19 -7.25 -23.24 0.69
C THR A 19 -7.19 -21.74 1.01
N LYS A 20 -7.63 -20.90 0.08
CA LYS A 20 -7.71 -19.44 0.32
C LYS A 20 -8.66 -19.09 1.46
N VAL A 21 -9.87 -19.70 1.49
CA VAL A 21 -10.83 -19.44 2.57
C VAL A 21 -10.32 -19.95 3.92
N GLU A 22 -9.62 -21.09 3.95
CA GLU A 22 -8.95 -21.59 5.16
C GLU A 22 -7.87 -20.64 5.66
N ASN A 23 -7.07 -20.08 4.74
CA ASN A 23 -6.07 -19.04 5.06
C ASN A 23 -6.73 -17.79 5.63
N ILE A 24 -7.81 -17.31 5.00
CA ILE A 24 -8.61 -16.20 5.53
C ILE A 24 -9.13 -16.55 6.92
N GLY A 25 -9.62 -17.75 7.14
CA GLY A 25 -10.09 -18.24 8.43
C GLY A 25 -9.01 -18.19 9.51
N SER A 26 -7.77 -18.53 9.17
CA SER A 26 -6.63 -18.45 10.09
C SER A 26 -6.27 -17.00 10.47
N ILE A 27 -6.49 -16.06 9.55
CA ILE A 27 -6.27 -14.62 9.76
C ILE A 27 -7.39 -14.02 10.60
N VAL A 28 -8.65 -14.35 10.24
CA VAL A 28 -9.87 -13.82 10.88
C VAL A 28 -10.06 -14.37 12.28
N LYS A 29 -9.65 -15.63 12.50
CA LYS A 29 -9.87 -16.34 13.76
C LYS A 29 -11.34 -16.24 14.23
N PRO A 30 -12.28 -16.82 13.47
CA PRO A 30 -13.71 -16.59 13.65
C PRO A 30 -14.23 -16.91 15.05
N ASP A 31 -13.59 -17.84 15.76
CA ASP A 31 -14.00 -18.19 17.12
C ASP A 31 -13.61 -17.13 18.15
N GLU A 32 -12.45 -16.48 17.98
CA GLU A 32 -12.03 -15.33 18.80
C GLU A 32 -12.96 -14.13 18.56
N ILE A 33 -13.33 -13.86 17.30
CA ILE A 33 -14.29 -12.80 16.96
C ILE A 33 -15.66 -13.06 17.57
N LYS A 34 -16.17 -14.31 17.49
CA LYS A 34 -17.45 -14.67 18.10
C LYS A 34 -17.43 -14.51 19.62
N ALA A 35 -16.32 -14.86 20.27
CA ALA A 35 -16.14 -14.63 21.70
C ALA A 35 -16.16 -13.13 22.02
N ARG A 36 -15.44 -12.31 21.24
CA ARG A 36 -15.39 -10.86 21.41
C ARG A 36 -16.74 -10.19 21.18
N LEU A 37 -17.52 -10.64 20.18
CA LEU A 37 -18.89 -10.15 19.98
C LEU A 37 -19.79 -10.42 21.19
N LYS A 38 -19.69 -11.62 21.80
CA LYS A 38 -20.43 -11.94 23.02
C LYS A 38 -20.03 -11.06 24.21
N GLU A 39 -18.76 -10.75 24.36
CA GLU A 39 -18.28 -9.82 25.40
C GLU A 39 -18.85 -8.41 25.21
N ILE A 40 -18.85 -7.93 23.95
CA ILE A 40 -19.44 -6.62 23.60
C ILE A 40 -20.92 -6.61 23.90
N GLU A 41 -21.67 -7.65 23.49
CA GLU A 41 -23.11 -7.78 23.78
C GLU A 41 -23.40 -7.83 25.28
N ALA A 42 -22.57 -8.50 26.07
CA ALA A 42 -22.68 -8.51 27.51
C ALA A 42 -22.44 -7.13 28.12
N THR A 43 -21.47 -6.38 27.59
CA THR A 43 -21.15 -5.01 28.04
C THR A 43 -22.26 -4.01 27.70
N GLU A 44 -22.92 -4.19 26.53
CA GLU A 44 -24.07 -3.37 26.11
C GLU A 44 -25.31 -3.55 27.02
N GLN A 45 -25.40 -4.67 27.76
CA GLN A 45 -26.49 -4.94 28.69
C GLN A 45 -26.32 -4.17 30.03
N ASP A 46 -25.16 -3.62 30.30
CA ASP A 46 -24.92 -2.82 31.50
C ASP A 46 -25.59 -1.44 31.34
N PRO A 47 -26.52 -1.05 32.24
CA PRO A 47 -27.20 0.24 32.18
C PRO A 47 -26.24 1.46 32.24
N ASP A 48 -25.11 1.32 32.93
CA ASP A 48 -24.12 2.39 33.09
C ASP A 48 -23.24 2.59 31.84
N PHE A 49 -23.19 1.61 30.95
CA PHE A 49 -22.42 1.67 29.72
C PHE A 49 -22.83 2.84 28.80
N TRP A 50 -24.12 3.14 28.71
CA TRP A 50 -24.66 4.17 27.82
C TRP A 50 -24.45 5.60 28.33
N GLN A 51 -23.93 5.78 29.56
CA GLN A 51 -23.61 7.09 30.10
C GLN A 51 -22.33 7.67 29.49
N ASP A 52 -21.40 6.83 29.04
CA ASP A 52 -20.16 7.23 28.37
C ASP A 52 -20.33 7.13 26.84
N ILE A 53 -20.75 8.22 26.20
CA ILE A 53 -21.04 8.31 24.77
C ILE A 53 -19.79 7.98 23.93
N ALA A 54 -18.59 8.37 24.36
CA ALA A 54 -17.35 8.13 23.63
C ALA A 54 -16.99 6.63 23.62
N LYS A 55 -17.09 5.96 24.78
CA LYS A 55 -16.87 4.54 24.93
C LYS A 55 -17.89 3.71 24.15
N ALA A 56 -19.18 4.07 24.27
CA ALA A 56 -20.25 3.42 23.55
C ALA A 56 -20.09 3.55 22.02
N GLY A 57 -19.68 4.74 21.55
CA GLY A 57 -19.40 4.98 20.14
C GLY A 57 -18.23 4.15 19.61
N ALA A 58 -17.12 4.05 20.34
CA ALA A 58 -15.96 3.24 19.98
C ALA A 58 -16.31 1.75 19.90
N LEU A 59 -17.04 1.22 20.93
CA LEU A 59 -17.43 -0.17 21.00
C LEU A 59 -18.43 -0.55 19.88
N ASN A 60 -19.35 0.33 19.54
CA ASN A 60 -20.28 0.13 18.41
C ASN A 60 -19.55 0.10 17.05
N LYS A 61 -18.52 0.94 16.86
CA LYS A 61 -17.67 0.88 15.66
C LYS A 61 -16.91 -0.45 15.59
N GLU A 62 -16.33 -0.89 16.72
CA GLU A 62 -15.66 -2.19 16.82
C GLU A 62 -16.62 -3.33 16.48
N LYS A 63 -17.80 -3.38 17.12
CA LYS A 63 -18.85 -4.38 16.88
C LYS A 63 -19.24 -4.47 15.41
N THR A 64 -19.51 -3.31 14.78
CA THR A 64 -19.88 -3.25 13.37
C THR A 64 -18.75 -3.78 12.47
N LYS A 65 -17.50 -3.40 12.75
CA LYS A 65 -16.32 -3.82 11.98
C LYS A 65 -16.14 -5.33 12.05
N ILE A 66 -16.12 -5.92 13.26
CA ILE A 66 -15.87 -7.35 13.44
C ILE A 66 -17.07 -8.22 13.00
N SER A 67 -18.33 -7.74 13.17
CA SER A 67 -19.52 -8.41 12.67
C SER A 67 -19.53 -8.47 11.14
N ASN A 68 -19.22 -7.37 10.46
CA ASN A 68 -19.13 -7.33 9.00
C ASN A 68 -18.01 -8.25 8.48
N MET A 69 -16.88 -8.29 9.18
CA MET A 69 -15.77 -9.18 8.85
C MET A 69 -16.18 -10.65 8.94
N LEU A 70 -16.83 -11.03 10.04
CA LEU A 70 -17.32 -12.38 10.26
C LEU A 70 -18.38 -12.79 9.22
N ALA A 71 -19.32 -11.88 8.90
CA ALA A 71 -20.34 -12.11 7.88
C ALA A 71 -19.71 -12.37 6.50
N LYS A 72 -18.81 -11.50 6.05
CA LYS A 72 -18.11 -11.67 4.76
C LYS A 72 -17.32 -12.97 4.69
N PHE A 73 -16.65 -13.36 5.76
CA PHE A 73 -15.94 -14.64 5.83
C PHE A 73 -16.93 -15.83 5.75
N SER A 74 -18.02 -15.78 6.51
CA SER A 74 -19.05 -16.82 6.51
C SER A 74 -19.69 -17.00 5.13
N ASP A 75 -20.02 -15.89 4.46
CA ASP A 75 -20.58 -15.87 3.10
C ASP A 75 -19.62 -16.49 2.09
N ALA A 76 -18.33 -16.15 2.17
CA ALA A 76 -17.31 -16.71 1.29
C ALA A 76 -17.13 -18.22 1.50
N ASN A 77 -17.09 -18.66 2.77
CA ASN A 77 -16.97 -20.07 3.11
C ASN A 77 -18.19 -20.87 2.63
N GLN A 78 -19.39 -20.33 2.82
CA GLN A 78 -20.63 -20.96 2.33
C GLN A 78 -20.65 -21.04 0.80
N ALA A 79 -20.27 -19.96 0.10
CA ALA A 79 -20.23 -19.94 -1.35
C ALA A 79 -19.27 -20.99 -1.95
N VAL A 80 -18.12 -21.24 -1.31
CA VAL A 80 -17.21 -22.31 -1.74
C VAL A 80 -17.80 -23.69 -1.48
N SER A 81 -18.48 -23.89 -0.34
CA SER A 81 -19.19 -25.14 -0.04
C SER A 81 -20.30 -25.43 -1.04
N ASP A 82 -21.14 -24.43 -1.33
CA ASP A 82 -22.22 -24.52 -2.31
C ASP A 82 -21.70 -24.83 -3.72
N ALA A 83 -20.63 -24.17 -4.14
CA ALA A 83 -19.98 -24.41 -5.44
C ALA A 83 -19.48 -25.86 -5.56
N LYS A 84 -18.95 -26.43 -4.46
CA LYS A 84 -18.49 -27.81 -4.42
C LYS A 84 -19.67 -28.80 -4.51
N GLU A 85 -20.74 -28.58 -3.74
CA GLU A 85 -21.91 -29.43 -3.74
C GLU A 85 -22.62 -29.42 -5.11
N LEU A 86 -22.78 -28.24 -5.72
CA LEU A 86 -23.36 -28.11 -7.05
C LEU A 86 -22.52 -28.81 -8.12
N PHE A 87 -21.20 -28.72 -8.03
CA PHE A 87 -20.31 -29.42 -8.95
C PHE A 87 -20.41 -30.94 -8.80
N GLU A 88 -20.44 -31.46 -7.58
CA GLU A 88 -20.60 -32.90 -7.33
C GLU A 88 -21.95 -33.42 -7.91
N LEU A 89 -23.02 -32.63 -7.80
CA LEU A 89 -24.31 -32.94 -8.38
C LEU A 89 -24.29 -32.96 -9.91
N ALA A 90 -23.81 -31.86 -10.54
CA ALA A 90 -23.72 -31.73 -12.00
C ALA A 90 -22.81 -32.82 -12.62
N ASN A 91 -21.72 -33.16 -11.95
CA ASN A 91 -20.80 -34.21 -12.37
C ASN A 91 -21.44 -35.58 -12.28
N SER A 92 -22.29 -35.86 -11.27
CA SER A 92 -23.02 -37.12 -11.13
C SER A 92 -24.09 -37.30 -12.22
N GLU A 93 -24.67 -36.19 -12.70
CA GLU A 93 -25.67 -36.17 -13.77
C GLU A 93 -25.08 -36.07 -15.18
N ASN A 94 -23.74 -35.90 -15.29
CA ASN A 94 -23.02 -35.65 -16.54
C ASN A 94 -23.55 -34.40 -17.32
N ASP A 95 -23.95 -33.35 -16.60
CA ASP A 95 -24.47 -32.11 -17.15
C ASP A 95 -23.31 -31.15 -17.47
N GLU A 96 -22.80 -31.23 -18.73
CA GLU A 96 -21.67 -30.41 -19.21
C GLU A 96 -22.02 -28.92 -19.27
N GLU A 97 -23.28 -28.55 -19.56
CA GLU A 97 -23.69 -27.15 -19.65
C GLU A 97 -23.64 -26.48 -18.28
N THR A 98 -24.16 -27.16 -17.26
CA THR A 98 -24.11 -26.70 -15.86
C THR A 98 -22.65 -26.62 -15.37
N ILE A 99 -21.79 -27.61 -15.67
CA ILE A 99 -20.38 -27.60 -15.27
C ILE A 99 -19.66 -26.37 -15.84
N ASN A 100 -19.89 -26.02 -17.11
CA ASN A 100 -19.28 -24.84 -17.74
C ASN A 100 -19.76 -23.53 -17.08
N SER A 101 -21.04 -23.42 -16.77
CA SER A 101 -21.59 -22.26 -16.04
C SER A 101 -20.96 -22.11 -14.67
N LEU A 102 -20.88 -23.21 -13.91
CA LEU A 102 -20.28 -23.26 -12.58
C LEU A 102 -18.78 -22.88 -12.61
N PHE A 103 -18.07 -23.19 -13.70
CA PHE A 103 -16.66 -22.82 -13.86
C PHE A 103 -16.47 -21.31 -13.97
N GLU A 104 -17.31 -20.62 -14.71
CA GLU A 104 -17.30 -19.15 -14.76
C GLU A 104 -17.70 -18.52 -13.42
N ASP A 105 -18.68 -19.09 -12.74
CA ASP A 105 -19.10 -18.63 -11.40
C ASP A 105 -17.96 -18.81 -10.38
N ALA A 106 -17.20 -19.91 -10.45
CA ALA A 106 -16.06 -20.16 -9.59
C ALA A 106 -14.91 -19.20 -9.84
N LYS A 107 -14.68 -18.75 -11.09
CA LYS A 107 -13.70 -17.69 -11.40
C LYS A 107 -14.11 -16.37 -10.77
N ASN A 108 -15.38 -15.99 -10.89
CA ASN A 108 -15.92 -14.79 -10.25
C ASN A 108 -15.83 -14.87 -8.71
N LEU A 109 -15.99 -16.08 -8.17
CA LEU A 109 -15.84 -16.34 -6.73
C LEU A 109 -14.38 -16.22 -6.30
N ASP A 110 -13.39 -16.66 -7.12
CA ASP A 110 -11.97 -16.49 -6.84
C ASP A 110 -11.61 -14.99 -6.71
N GLU A 111 -12.09 -14.14 -7.63
CA GLU A 111 -11.88 -12.69 -7.53
C GLU A 111 -12.49 -12.09 -6.25
N LYS A 112 -13.70 -12.52 -5.88
CA LYS A 112 -14.35 -12.05 -4.65
C LYS A 112 -13.59 -12.48 -3.40
N ILE A 113 -13.08 -13.72 -3.37
CA ILE A 113 -12.29 -14.23 -2.24
C ILE A 113 -10.96 -13.51 -2.12
N VAL A 114 -10.27 -13.24 -3.24
CA VAL A 114 -9.04 -12.42 -3.24
C VAL A 114 -9.30 -11.03 -2.69
N ASN A 115 -10.35 -10.35 -3.16
CA ASN A 115 -10.72 -9.03 -2.65
C ASN A 115 -11.07 -9.05 -1.15
N LEU A 116 -11.71 -10.13 -0.69
CA LEU A 116 -12.00 -10.34 0.72
C LEU A 116 -10.71 -10.52 1.54
N GLU A 117 -9.80 -11.37 1.08
CA GLU A 117 -8.50 -11.59 1.72
C GLU A 117 -7.75 -10.27 1.90
N ILE A 118 -7.67 -9.46 0.85
CA ILE A 118 -7.03 -8.13 0.90
C ILE A 118 -7.75 -7.22 1.88
N SER A 119 -9.09 -7.15 1.84
CA SER A 119 -9.85 -6.30 2.76
C SER A 119 -9.64 -6.66 4.24
N MET A 120 -9.29 -7.90 4.52
CA MET A 120 -8.96 -8.37 5.86
C MET A 120 -7.50 -8.11 6.24
N LEU A 121 -6.59 -8.16 5.26
CA LEU A 121 -5.20 -7.76 5.43
C LEU A 121 -5.08 -6.26 5.71
N LEU A 122 -5.93 -5.46 5.08
CA LEU A 122 -6.01 -4.00 5.23
C LEU A 122 -6.92 -3.60 6.41
N SER A 123 -6.69 -4.20 7.58
CA SER A 123 -7.51 -3.97 8.79
C SER A 123 -6.85 -3.05 9.82
N GLY A 124 -5.63 -2.56 9.56
CA GLY A 124 -4.91 -1.62 10.42
C GLY A 124 -5.68 -0.30 10.59
N GLU A 125 -5.43 0.41 11.69
CA GLU A 125 -6.12 1.65 12.04
C GLU A 125 -6.00 2.72 10.95
N ASP A 126 -4.83 2.81 10.33
CA ASP A 126 -4.54 3.80 9.29
C ASP A 126 -4.77 3.28 7.87
N ASP A 127 -5.00 1.97 7.67
CA ASP A 127 -5.08 1.37 6.34
C ASP A 127 -6.15 2.00 5.44
N GLY A 128 -7.26 2.46 6.04
CA GLY A 128 -8.34 3.14 5.32
C GLY A 128 -8.05 4.57 4.89
N LYS A 129 -6.91 5.16 5.34
CA LYS A 129 -6.55 6.55 5.05
C LYS A 129 -5.97 6.71 3.65
N ASN A 130 -5.92 7.96 3.19
CA ASN A 130 -5.14 8.32 2.01
C ASN A 130 -3.63 8.16 2.30
N ALA A 131 -2.82 7.94 1.27
CA ALA A 131 -1.38 7.81 1.40
C ALA A 131 -0.65 9.06 0.92
N ILE A 132 0.35 9.51 1.67
CA ILE A 132 1.35 10.46 1.19
C ILE A 132 2.58 9.66 0.80
N VAL A 133 2.94 9.71 -0.46
CA VAL A 133 4.08 8.98 -1.04
C VAL A 133 5.16 9.98 -1.43
N SER A 134 6.39 9.73 -1.01
CA SER A 134 7.56 10.52 -1.40
C SER A 134 8.62 9.60 -2.01
N ILE A 135 9.20 10.00 -3.13
CA ILE A 135 10.22 9.23 -3.84
C ILE A 135 11.48 10.07 -3.94
N HIS A 136 12.56 9.54 -3.41
CA HIS A 136 13.88 10.18 -3.43
C HIS A 136 14.87 9.30 -4.19
N PRO A 137 15.60 9.83 -5.20
CA PRO A 137 16.69 9.10 -5.82
C PRO A 137 17.81 8.85 -4.80
N GLY A 138 18.37 7.65 -4.88
CA GLY A 138 19.50 7.26 -4.05
C GLY A 138 20.84 7.47 -4.74
N ALA A 139 21.82 6.66 -4.37
CA ALA A 139 23.13 6.67 -5.02
C ALA A 139 23.02 6.23 -6.49
N GLY A 140 23.61 6.98 -7.42
CA GLY A 140 23.61 6.65 -8.85
C GLY A 140 23.56 7.87 -9.79
N GLY A 141 23.48 9.09 -9.26
CA GLY A 141 23.46 10.32 -10.07
C GLY A 141 22.25 10.35 -11.02
N THR A 142 22.47 10.73 -12.29
CA THR A 142 21.42 10.84 -13.32
C THR A 142 20.60 9.53 -13.49
N GLU A 143 21.24 8.36 -13.35
CA GLU A 143 20.56 7.06 -13.39
C GLU A 143 19.55 6.88 -12.27
N SER A 144 19.86 7.30 -11.04
CA SER A 144 18.91 7.19 -9.92
C SER A 144 17.78 8.21 -10.03
N ASN A 145 18.03 9.38 -10.61
CA ASN A 145 17.00 10.37 -10.92
C ASN A 145 15.98 9.82 -11.94
N ASP A 146 16.50 9.16 -12.98
CA ASP A 146 15.64 8.51 -13.98
C ASP A 146 14.89 7.33 -13.39
N TRP A 147 15.53 6.52 -12.54
CA TRP A 147 14.87 5.44 -11.83
C TRP A 147 13.72 5.94 -10.93
N ALA A 148 13.92 7.00 -10.19
CA ALA A 148 12.87 7.62 -9.38
C ALA A 148 11.69 8.11 -10.25
N SER A 149 11.97 8.66 -11.45
CA SER A 149 10.93 9.02 -12.42
C SER A 149 10.16 7.80 -12.95
N MET A 150 10.84 6.68 -13.20
CA MET A 150 10.19 5.43 -13.62
C MET A 150 9.27 4.89 -12.53
N LEU A 151 9.70 4.91 -11.25
CA LEU A 151 8.85 4.51 -10.12
C LEU A 151 7.62 5.40 -9.97
N TYR A 152 7.80 6.72 -10.08
CA TYR A 152 6.69 7.66 -10.04
C TYR A 152 5.67 7.37 -11.13
N ARG A 153 6.11 7.17 -12.37
CA ARG A 153 5.25 6.78 -13.49
C ARG A 153 4.53 5.44 -13.20
N MET A 154 5.24 4.45 -12.68
CA MET A 154 4.66 3.15 -12.32
C MET A 154 3.52 3.32 -11.30
N TYR A 155 3.72 4.12 -10.26
CA TYR A 155 2.67 4.37 -9.26
C TYR A 155 1.50 5.18 -9.81
N LEU A 156 1.74 6.16 -10.69
CA LEU A 156 0.65 6.87 -11.35
C LEU A 156 -0.22 5.92 -12.18
N ARG A 157 0.40 5.02 -12.95
CA ARG A 157 -0.30 4.01 -13.73
C ARG A 157 -1.06 3.01 -12.86
N PHE A 158 -0.48 2.60 -11.75
CA PHE A 158 -1.17 1.77 -10.76
C PHE A 158 -2.40 2.48 -10.19
N CYS A 159 -2.26 3.72 -9.78
CA CYS A 159 -3.39 4.53 -9.29
C CYS A 159 -4.50 4.68 -10.32
N GLU A 160 -4.15 4.91 -11.59
CA GLU A 160 -5.12 5.01 -12.69
C GLU A 160 -5.90 3.70 -12.87
N ARG A 161 -5.22 2.54 -12.81
CA ARG A 161 -5.84 1.21 -12.95
C ARG A 161 -6.77 0.87 -11.78
N GLU A 162 -6.38 1.20 -10.54
CA GLU A 162 -7.16 0.91 -9.34
C GLU A 162 -8.18 2.00 -9.00
N GLY A 163 -8.27 3.07 -9.81
CA GLY A 163 -9.23 4.15 -9.62
C GLY A 163 -8.88 5.14 -8.50
N PHE A 164 -7.64 5.14 -8.03
CA PHE A 164 -7.17 6.12 -7.06
C PHE A 164 -6.97 7.49 -7.71
N LYS A 165 -7.26 8.56 -6.98
CA LYS A 165 -6.96 9.93 -7.40
C LYS A 165 -5.61 10.35 -6.85
N VAL A 166 -4.78 10.94 -7.71
CA VAL A 166 -3.44 11.41 -7.33
C VAL A 166 -3.41 12.93 -7.36
N GLU A 167 -2.84 13.52 -6.31
CA GLU A 167 -2.57 14.95 -6.20
C GLU A 167 -1.08 15.15 -5.90
N THR A 168 -0.36 15.78 -6.83
CA THR A 168 1.06 16.06 -6.64
C THR A 168 1.25 17.25 -5.69
N LEU A 169 1.99 17.03 -4.59
CA LEU A 169 2.29 18.04 -3.58
C LEU A 169 3.55 18.83 -3.91
N ASP A 170 4.59 18.12 -4.35
CA ASP A 170 5.86 18.69 -4.77
C ASP A 170 6.48 17.85 -5.89
N PHE A 171 7.16 18.51 -6.82
CA PHE A 171 7.84 17.84 -7.91
C PHE A 171 9.08 18.66 -8.30
N GLN A 172 10.22 18.02 -8.21
CA GLN A 172 11.51 18.63 -8.58
C GLN A 172 12.17 17.83 -9.70
N GLU A 173 12.31 18.47 -10.85
CA GLU A 173 13.00 17.89 -11.99
C GLU A 173 14.49 17.67 -11.73
N GLY A 174 15.04 16.60 -12.29
CA GLY A 174 16.48 16.38 -12.35
C GLY A 174 17.16 17.39 -13.30
N GLU A 175 18.43 17.69 -13.05
CA GLU A 175 19.16 18.67 -13.90
C GLU A 175 19.37 18.16 -15.32
N GLU A 176 19.67 16.88 -15.49
CA GLU A 176 19.93 16.24 -16.79
C GLU A 176 18.80 15.32 -17.22
N ALA A 177 18.26 14.55 -16.29
CA ALA A 177 17.13 13.62 -16.52
C ALA A 177 16.44 13.23 -15.22
N GLY A 178 15.23 12.72 -15.35
CA GLY A 178 14.46 12.18 -14.24
C GLY A 178 14.00 13.24 -13.25
N LEU A 179 13.90 12.87 -11.97
CA LEU A 179 13.47 13.74 -10.88
C LEU A 179 14.45 13.70 -9.70
N LYS A 180 14.53 14.81 -8.96
CA LYS A 180 15.28 14.92 -7.71
C LYS A 180 14.45 14.60 -6.49
N ASP A 181 13.15 14.90 -6.55
CA ASP A 181 12.20 14.65 -5.47
C ASP A 181 10.79 14.70 -6.03
N VAL A 182 9.91 13.85 -5.55
CA VAL A 182 8.48 13.96 -5.78
C VAL A 182 7.71 13.51 -4.56
N SER A 183 6.70 14.29 -4.19
CA SER A 183 5.74 13.94 -3.15
C SER A 183 4.32 14.11 -3.68
N PHE A 184 3.46 13.12 -3.45
CA PHE A 184 2.08 13.14 -3.92
C PHE A 184 1.16 12.43 -2.93
N ILE A 185 -0.11 12.81 -2.95
CA ILE A 185 -1.17 12.15 -2.19
C ILE A 185 -1.90 11.19 -3.10
N VAL A 186 -2.13 9.97 -2.62
CA VAL A 186 -3.01 8.99 -3.24
C VAL A 186 -4.29 8.94 -2.43
N LYS A 187 -5.41 9.31 -3.07
CA LYS A 187 -6.74 9.38 -2.45
C LYS A 187 -7.61 8.23 -2.92
N GLY A 188 -8.15 7.48 -1.99
CA GLY A 188 -9.06 6.37 -2.25
C GLY A 188 -9.19 5.43 -1.07
N GLU A 189 -10.12 4.49 -1.17
CA GLU A 189 -10.34 3.51 -0.12
C GLU A 189 -9.11 2.60 0.05
N ASN A 190 -8.58 2.51 1.27
CA ASN A 190 -7.40 1.73 1.63
C ASN A 190 -6.11 2.13 0.88
N ALA A 191 -6.00 3.38 0.40
CA ALA A 191 -4.82 3.82 -0.34
C ALA A 191 -3.52 3.63 0.47
N TYR A 192 -3.50 4.04 1.75
CA TYR A 192 -2.35 3.82 2.62
C TYR A 192 -2.09 2.34 2.85
N GLY A 193 -3.13 1.54 3.07
CA GLY A 193 -3.01 0.11 3.28
C GLY A 193 -2.31 -0.62 2.13
N TYR A 194 -2.57 -0.23 0.87
CA TYR A 194 -1.83 -0.74 -0.29
C TYR A 194 -0.41 -0.18 -0.36
N PHE A 195 -0.26 1.14 -0.26
CA PHE A 195 1.02 1.80 -0.49
C PHE A 195 2.04 1.55 0.62
N LYS A 196 1.63 1.25 1.87
CA LYS A 196 2.58 0.90 2.95
C LYS A 196 3.48 -0.28 2.58
N ALA A 197 3.01 -1.20 1.74
CA ALA A 197 3.81 -2.30 1.20
C ALA A 197 4.92 -1.83 0.24
N GLU A 198 4.87 -0.61 -0.27
CA GLU A 198 5.89 -0.04 -1.17
C GLU A 198 6.97 0.77 -0.42
N ASN A 199 6.82 0.93 0.91
CA ASN A 199 7.75 1.69 1.73
C ASN A 199 9.11 0.98 1.81
N GLY A 200 10.18 1.62 1.34
CA GLY A 200 11.54 1.09 1.38
C GLY A 200 12.39 1.41 0.15
N ILE A 201 13.46 0.65 -0.03
CA ILE A 201 14.44 0.86 -1.10
C ILE A 201 14.16 -0.04 -2.30
N HIS A 202 14.02 0.57 -3.46
CA HIS A 202 13.83 -0.09 -4.74
C HIS A 202 15.12 -0.06 -5.55
N ARG A 203 15.57 -1.22 -6.01
CA ARG A 203 16.81 -1.39 -6.79
C ARG A 203 16.49 -1.65 -8.25
N LEU A 204 17.12 -0.89 -9.15
CA LEU A 204 17.10 -1.12 -10.59
C LEU A 204 18.46 -1.64 -11.07
N VAL A 205 18.45 -2.63 -11.94
CA VAL A 205 19.61 -3.13 -12.68
C VAL A 205 19.27 -3.16 -14.15
N ARG A 206 19.92 -2.28 -14.95
CA ARG A 206 19.71 -2.23 -16.39
C ARG A 206 20.98 -1.77 -17.14
N THR A 207 20.96 -1.86 -18.45
CA THR A 207 21.92 -1.13 -19.30
C THR A 207 21.58 0.36 -19.24
N SER A 208 22.56 1.21 -18.90
CA SER A 208 22.33 2.64 -18.77
C SER A 208 22.11 3.31 -20.12
N PRO A 209 21.02 4.08 -20.29
CA PRO A 209 20.82 4.90 -21.47
C PRO A 209 21.73 6.15 -21.48
N PHE A 210 22.33 6.49 -20.34
CA PHE A 210 23.23 7.66 -20.19
C PHE A 210 24.70 7.30 -20.32
N ASP A 211 25.04 6.00 -20.36
CA ASP A 211 26.41 5.53 -20.55
C ASP A 211 26.65 5.14 -22.02
N SER A 212 27.47 5.92 -22.71
CA SER A 212 27.83 5.67 -24.12
C SER A 212 28.49 4.31 -24.35
N ALA A 213 29.08 3.70 -23.32
CA ALA A 213 29.66 2.36 -23.38
C ALA A 213 28.63 1.24 -23.18
N GLY A 214 27.36 1.56 -22.91
CA GLY A 214 26.28 0.58 -22.74
C GLY A 214 26.50 -0.38 -21.56
N ARG A 215 27.17 0.07 -20.50
CA ARG A 215 27.45 -0.77 -19.34
C ARG A 215 26.22 -0.95 -18.47
N ARG A 216 26.22 -2.05 -17.74
CA ARG A 216 25.18 -2.34 -16.74
C ARG A 216 25.39 -1.49 -15.48
N HIS A 217 24.35 -0.78 -15.09
CA HIS A 217 24.35 0.05 -13.89
C HIS A 217 23.32 -0.48 -12.87
N THR A 218 23.59 -0.17 -11.62
CA THR A 218 22.66 -0.43 -10.50
C THR A 218 22.32 0.90 -9.86
N SER A 219 21.02 1.19 -9.75
CA SER A 219 20.50 2.43 -9.17
C SER A 219 19.53 2.11 -8.06
N PHE A 220 19.45 3.01 -7.10
CA PHE A 220 18.55 2.88 -5.96
C PHE A 220 17.67 4.12 -5.85
N SER A 221 16.42 3.90 -5.42
CA SER A 221 15.50 4.95 -5.02
C SER A 221 14.78 4.53 -3.75
N SER A 222 14.58 5.46 -2.85
CA SER A 222 13.76 5.24 -1.66
C SER A 222 12.35 5.73 -1.92
N VAL A 223 11.37 4.92 -1.52
CA VAL A 223 9.96 5.27 -1.47
C VAL A 223 9.58 5.34 0.00
N MET A 224 9.02 6.46 0.43
CA MET A 224 8.50 6.66 1.77
C MET A 224 7.00 6.84 1.67
N VAL A 225 6.27 6.10 2.48
CA VAL A 225 4.81 6.11 2.49
C VAL A 225 4.33 6.41 3.90
N SER A 226 3.50 7.42 4.06
CA SER A 226 2.87 7.78 5.33
C SER A 226 1.36 7.97 5.14
N PRO A 227 0.53 7.71 6.16
CA PRO A 227 -0.89 7.98 6.08
C PRO A 227 -1.13 9.48 6.03
N GLU A 228 -2.15 9.91 5.29
CA GLU A 228 -2.65 11.28 5.41
C GLU A 228 -3.34 11.42 6.75
N VAL A 229 -2.78 12.27 7.62
CA VAL A 229 -3.33 12.53 8.94
C VAL A 229 -4.27 13.71 8.85
N ASP A 230 -5.50 13.55 9.34
CA ASP A 230 -6.45 14.66 9.47
C ASP A 230 -5.92 15.68 10.49
N ASP A 231 -6.36 16.95 10.36
CA ASP A 231 -5.92 18.05 11.22
C ASP A 231 -6.27 17.84 12.71
N ASP A 232 -7.10 16.82 13.02
CA ASP A 232 -7.56 16.49 14.37
C ASP A 232 -6.57 15.67 15.22
N ILE A 233 -5.46 15.19 14.65
CA ILE A 233 -4.43 14.53 15.47
C ILE A 233 -3.54 15.62 16.05
N GLU A 234 -3.66 15.83 17.35
CA GLU A 234 -2.84 16.74 18.17
C GLU A 234 -1.38 16.24 18.25
N ILE A 235 -0.65 16.33 17.14
CA ILE A 235 0.80 16.39 17.26
C ILE A 235 1.11 17.85 17.59
N GLU A 236 1.41 18.10 18.85
CA GLU A 236 1.88 19.41 19.29
C GLU A 236 3.23 19.69 18.63
N ILE A 237 3.20 20.48 17.58
CA ILE A 237 4.41 21.01 16.94
C ILE A 237 4.60 22.42 17.48
N GLU A 238 5.60 22.59 18.34
CA GLU A 238 5.95 23.92 18.83
C GLU A 238 6.69 24.71 17.75
N GLU A 239 6.30 25.96 17.52
CA GLU A 239 6.94 26.82 16.50
C GLU A 239 8.46 27.00 16.74
N LYS A 240 8.91 26.92 18.01
CA LYS A 240 10.34 27.00 18.36
C LYS A 240 11.18 25.83 17.82
N ASP A 241 10.53 24.69 17.56
CA ASP A 241 11.17 23.47 17.06
C ASP A 241 11.22 23.42 15.53
N LEU A 242 10.67 24.45 14.89
CA LEU A 242 10.65 24.57 13.45
C LEU A 242 11.65 25.59 12.94
N LYS A 243 12.50 25.18 12.03
CA LYS A 243 13.26 26.08 11.18
C LYS A 243 12.56 26.20 9.82
N ILE A 244 12.03 27.37 9.52
CA ILE A 244 11.32 27.64 8.27
C ILE A 244 12.20 28.51 7.37
N ASP A 245 12.60 27.95 6.25
CA ASP A 245 13.38 28.65 5.23
C ASP A 245 12.48 28.89 4.00
N THR A 246 12.51 30.13 3.50
CA THR A 246 11.86 30.48 2.23
C THR A 246 12.90 30.56 1.14
N TYR A 247 12.60 30.07 -0.05
CA TYR A 247 13.51 30.10 -1.19
C TYR A 247 12.73 30.27 -2.49
N ARG A 248 13.48 30.54 -3.56
CA ARG A 248 12.89 30.67 -4.89
C ARG A 248 12.66 29.28 -5.47
N ALA A 249 11.43 29.07 -5.96
CA ALA A 249 11.12 27.83 -6.64
C ALA A 249 12.05 27.64 -7.85
N SER A 250 12.57 26.43 -8.02
CA SER A 250 13.33 26.03 -9.21
C SER A 250 12.45 25.14 -10.08
N GLY A 251 12.21 25.53 -11.34
CA GLY A 251 11.42 24.77 -12.30
C GLY A 251 11.11 25.54 -13.56
N ALA A 252 10.58 24.88 -14.57
CA ALA A 252 10.14 25.47 -15.82
C ALA A 252 8.90 26.37 -15.57
N GLY A 253 9.13 27.65 -15.29
CA GLY A 253 8.07 28.64 -15.04
C GLY A 253 8.49 30.03 -15.50
N GLY A 254 7.52 30.85 -15.87
CA GLY A 254 7.75 32.22 -16.36
C GLY A 254 8.39 33.15 -15.31
N GLN A 255 8.67 34.40 -15.68
CA GLN A 255 9.38 35.39 -14.88
C GLN A 255 8.89 35.57 -13.42
N HIS A 256 7.66 35.17 -13.10
CA HIS A 256 7.09 35.30 -11.77
C HIS A 256 7.60 34.21 -10.81
N VAL A 257 7.83 32.99 -11.29
CA VAL A 257 8.31 31.85 -10.50
C VAL A 257 9.75 32.07 -10.02
N ASN A 258 10.57 32.70 -10.85
CA ASN A 258 11.99 32.95 -10.57
C ASN A 258 12.25 34.22 -9.74
N LYS A 259 11.21 35.05 -9.48
CA LYS A 259 11.37 36.32 -8.74
C LYS A 259 10.78 36.29 -7.33
N THR A 260 9.81 35.41 -7.04
CA THR A 260 9.15 35.34 -5.75
C THR A 260 9.64 34.15 -4.92
N GLU A 261 9.96 34.39 -3.66
CA GLU A 261 10.34 33.34 -2.68
C GLU A 261 9.09 32.69 -2.11
N SER A 262 8.37 31.95 -2.96
CA SER A 262 7.14 31.27 -2.58
C SER A 262 7.34 29.84 -2.09
N ALA A 263 8.49 29.25 -2.37
CA ALA A 263 8.83 27.90 -1.88
C ALA A 263 9.18 27.92 -0.40
N ILE A 264 8.71 26.90 0.31
CA ILE A 264 8.89 26.73 1.75
C ILE A 264 9.65 25.42 2.00
N ARG A 265 10.63 25.49 2.88
CA ARG A 265 11.29 24.32 3.50
C ARG A 265 11.10 24.42 5.01
N ILE A 266 10.58 23.37 5.61
CA ILE A 266 10.40 23.28 7.06
C ILE A 266 11.31 22.13 7.55
N THR A 267 12.17 22.44 8.50
CA THR A 267 13.01 21.47 9.19
C THR A 267 12.53 21.38 10.64
N HIS A 268 12.13 20.19 11.07
CA HIS A 268 11.85 19.93 12.48
C HIS A 268 13.15 19.60 13.21
N ILE A 269 13.61 20.53 14.04
CA ILE A 269 14.94 20.49 14.68
C ILE A 269 15.15 19.22 15.52
N PRO A 270 14.17 18.78 16.39
CA PRO A 270 14.39 17.63 17.24
C PRO A 270 14.52 16.29 16.51
N THR A 271 13.81 16.13 15.37
CA THR A 271 13.82 14.86 14.62
C THR A 271 14.69 14.91 13.37
N GLY A 272 15.12 16.12 12.93
CA GLY A 272 15.86 16.30 11.69
C GLY A 272 15.03 16.12 10.43
N ILE A 273 13.71 15.93 10.52
CA ILE A 273 12.83 15.77 9.37
C ILE A 273 12.74 17.07 8.60
N VAL A 274 12.96 16.98 7.28
CA VAL A 274 12.86 18.11 6.37
C VAL A 274 11.71 17.86 5.40
N VAL A 275 10.84 18.85 5.23
CA VAL A 275 9.80 18.87 4.20
C VAL A 275 9.89 20.15 3.40
N GLN A 276 9.51 20.09 2.13
CA GLN A 276 9.52 21.24 1.25
C GLN A 276 8.27 21.22 0.34
N CYS A 277 7.80 22.42 0.01
CA CYS A 277 6.66 22.59 -0.89
C CYS A 277 6.83 23.86 -1.71
N GLN A 278 6.64 23.75 -3.05
CA GLN A 278 6.76 24.87 -3.99
C GLN A 278 5.63 24.91 -5.03
N ASN A 279 4.56 24.13 -4.82
CA ASN A 279 3.54 23.87 -5.83
C ASN A 279 2.59 25.04 -6.10
N ASP A 280 2.36 25.91 -5.11
CA ASP A 280 1.48 27.08 -5.25
C ASP A 280 2.28 28.39 -5.34
N ARG A 281 1.73 29.40 -6.00
CA ARG A 281 2.27 30.77 -6.02
C ARG A 281 2.16 31.47 -4.66
N SER A 282 1.29 30.98 -3.80
CA SER A 282 1.04 31.49 -2.45
C SER A 282 1.97 30.83 -1.44
N GLN A 283 2.86 31.60 -0.83
CA GLN A 283 3.71 31.17 0.27
C GLN A 283 2.89 30.59 1.44
N HIS A 284 1.73 31.16 1.75
CA HIS A 284 0.84 30.66 2.83
C HIS A 284 0.29 29.26 2.52
N LYS A 285 -0.11 28.99 1.29
CA LYS A 285 -0.58 27.67 0.89
C LYS A 285 0.54 26.64 0.93
N ASN A 286 1.72 26.99 0.41
CA ASN A 286 2.89 26.13 0.47
C ASN A 286 3.30 25.82 1.94
N ARG A 287 3.20 26.83 2.85
CA ARG A 287 3.45 26.62 4.29
C ARG A 287 2.44 25.64 4.89
N ALA A 288 1.14 25.82 4.61
CA ALA A 288 0.09 24.93 5.10
C ALA A 288 0.30 23.49 4.61
N THR A 289 0.59 23.32 3.32
CA THR A 289 0.87 22.01 2.73
C THR A 289 2.13 21.37 3.31
N ALA A 290 3.23 22.14 3.44
CA ALA A 290 4.45 21.63 4.06
C ALA A 290 4.23 21.24 5.53
N MET A 291 3.42 22.00 6.28
CA MET A 291 3.07 21.67 7.67
C MET A 291 2.27 20.36 7.75
N LYS A 292 1.33 20.14 6.83
CA LYS A 292 0.56 18.89 6.73
C LYS A 292 1.50 17.71 6.44
N MET A 293 2.43 17.87 5.52
CA MET A 293 3.45 16.85 5.23
C MET A 293 4.33 16.55 6.44
N LEU A 294 4.72 17.60 7.18
CA LEU A 294 5.51 17.42 8.40
C LEU A 294 4.76 16.65 9.48
N LYS A 295 3.50 17.03 9.74
CA LYS A 295 2.63 16.31 10.70
C LYS A 295 2.53 14.82 10.36
N SER A 296 2.28 14.49 9.09
CA SER A 296 2.19 13.10 8.65
C SER A 296 3.48 12.32 8.86
N ARG A 297 4.64 12.92 8.56
CA ARG A 297 5.95 12.27 8.77
C ARG A 297 6.29 12.10 10.26
N LEU A 298 5.93 13.06 11.10
CA LEU A 298 6.11 12.97 12.56
C LEU A 298 5.21 11.88 13.16
N TYR A 299 3.98 11.76 12.68
CA TYR A 299 3.05 10.71 13.09
C TYR A 299 3.60 9.31 12.77
N GLU A 300 4.10 9.11 11.56
CA GLU A 300 4.70 7.84 11.18
C GLU A 300 5.92 7.49 12.05
N LEU A 301 6.77 8.49 12.35
CA LEU A 301 7.92 8.30 13.22
C LEU A 301 7.50 7.92 14.66
N GLU A 302 6.42 8.50 15.16
CA GLU A 302 5.88 8.18 16.48
C GLU A 302 5.28 6.77 16.51
N LEU A 303 4.56 6.40 15.44
CA LEU A 303 4.00 5.07 15.27
C LEU A 303 5.10 4.00 15.19
N MET A 304 6.19 4.27 14.46
CA MET A 304 7.36 3.40 14.42
C MET A 304 8.00 3.26 15.81
N LYS A 305 8.13 4.33 16.57
CA LYS A 305 8.66 4.28 17.94
C LYS A 305 7.77 3.46 18.88
N GLN A 306 6.45 3.58 18.77
CA GLN A 306 5.51 2.78 19.56
C GLN A 306 5.58 1.30 19.19
N GLN A 307 5.70 0.97 17.90
CA GLN A 307 5.91 -0.41 17.42
C GLN A 307 7.27 -0.97 17.85
N GLU A 308 8.35 -0.17 17.81
CA GLU A 308 9.67 -0.57 18.32
C GLU A 308 9.68 -0.77 19.83
N ALA A 309 8.92 0.01 20.59
CA ALA A 309 8.78 -0.15 22.03
C ALA A 309 7.98 -1.42 22.42
N SER A 310 7.02 -1.83 21.58
CA SER A 310 6.28 -3.09 21.76
C SER A 310 7.05 -4.33 21.26
N ASN A 311 7.92 -4.17 20.26
CA ASN A 311 8.77 -5.23 19.73
C ASN A 311 10.20 -5.05 20.23
N SER A 312 10.55 -5.67 21.34
CA SER A 312 11.93 -5.73 21.86
C SER A 312 12.85 -6.67 21.05
N VAL A 313 12.61 -6.86 19.76
CA VAL A 313 13.40 -7.73 18.87
C VAL A 313 13.92 -6.93 17.68
N GLU A 314 15.26 -6.83 17.66
CA GLU A 314 16.17 -6.50 16.56
C GLU A 314 15.79 -5.38 15.58
N LYS A 315 16.41 -4.21 15.82
CA LYS A 315 16.53 -3.12 14.84
C LYS A 315 17.25 -3.60 13.59
N SER A 316 16.53 -3.82 12.52
CA SER A 316 17.15 -3.75 11.21
C SER A 316 17.29 -2.28 10.82
N GLU A 317 18.53 -1.78 10.84
CA GLU A 317 18.85 -0.44 10.33
C GLU A 317 18.28 -0.27 8.92
N ILE A 318 17.54 0.83 8.69
CA ILE A 318 17.17 1.28 7.35
C ILE A 318 18.48 1.74 6.67
N GLY A 319 19.30 0.78 6.32
CA GLY A 319 20.54 0.97 5.60
C GLY A 319 20.37 0.58 4.13
N TRP A 320 21.20 1.12 3.25
CA TRP A 320 21.28 0.81 1.82
C TRP A 320 21.40 -0.70 1.51
N GLY A 321 21.56 -1.54 2.51
CA GLY A 321 21.61 -3.00 2.42
C GLY A 321 20.25 -3.72 2.36
N HIS A 322 19.15 -3.08 2.77
CA HIS A 322 17.83 -3.71 2.87
C HIS A 322 16.89 -3.20 1.77
N GLN A 323 17.14 -3.62 0.53
CA GLN A 323 16.25 -3.37 -0.58
C GLN A 323 15.00 -4.27 -0.47
N ILE A 324 13.81 -3.67 -0.54
CA ILE A 324 12.54 -4.40 -0.52
C ILE A 324 12.28 -5.11 -1.83
N ARG A 325 12.63 -4.48 -2.98
CA ARG A 325 12.37 -5.03 -4.31
C ARG A 325 13.48 -4.73 -5.29
N SER A 326 13.81 -5.70 -6.14
CA SER A 326 14.82 -5.59 -7.19
C SER A 326 14.17 -5.74 -8.56
N TYR A 327 14.44 -4.79 -9.43
CA TYR A 327 14.02 -4.76 -10.82
C TYR A 327 15.25 -4.98 -11.70
N VAL A 328 15.33 -6.13 -12.35
CA VAL A 328 16.43 -6.50 -13.24
C VAL A 328 15.89 -6.49 -14.67
N LEU A 329 16.43 -5.63 -15.52
CA LEU A 329 16.04 -5.53 -16.93
C LEU A 329 17.12 -6.07 -17.86
N PHE A 330 18.33 -6.32 -17.34
CA PHE A 330 19.46 -6.89 -18.07
C PHE A 330 20.40 -7.64 -17.11
N PRO A 331 20.93 -8.83 -17.47
CA PRO A 331 20.82 -9.57 -18.74
C PRO A 331 19.55 -10.42 -18.90
N TYR A 332 18.74 -10.52 -17.88
CA TYR A 332 17.43 -11.17 -17.87
C TYR A 332 16.40 -10.21 -17.31
N GLN A 333 15.12 -10.49 -17.55
CA GLN A 333 14.03 -9.66 -17.06
C GLN A 333 13.37 -10.32 -15.85
N GLN A 334 13.40 -9.63 -14.69
CA GLN A 334 12.80 -10.13 -13.46
C GLN A 334 12.55 -8.99 -12.49
N VAL A 335 11.37 -8.98 -11.87
CA VAL A 335 11.08 -8.21 -10.66
C VAL A 335 10.95 -9.20 -9.51
N LYS A 336 11.73 -9.02 -8.46
CA LYS A 336 11.70 -9.87 -7.26
C LYS A 336 11.47 -9.01 -6.02
N ASP A 337 10.44 -9.33 -5.24
CA ASP A 337 10.27 -8.79 -3.90
C ASP A 337 10.99 -9.70 -2.89
N ASN A 338 11.79 -9.09 -2.03
CA ASN A 338 12.62 -9.85 -1.08
C ASN A 338 11.83 -10.28 0.16
N ARG A 339 10.69 -9.66 0.44
CA ARG A 339 9.83 -9.94 1.61
C ARG A 339 8.92 -11.14 1.34
N SER A 340 8.23 -11.16 0.18
CA SER A 340 7.43 -12.33 -0.23
C SER A 340 8.27 -13.44 -0.86
N GLY A 341 9.48 -13.13 -1.32
CA GLY A 341 10.34 -14.06 -2.07
C GLY A 341 9.87 -14.32 -3.51
N GLU A 342 8.74 -13.75 -3.92
CA GLU A 342 8.15 -13.95 -5.23
C GLU A 342 8.91 -13.22 -6.34
N ALA A 343 8.95 -13.82 -7.52
CA ALA A 343 9.63 -13.31 -8.69
C ALA A 343 8.73 -13.35 -9.92
N TYR A 344 8.72 -12.24 -10.66
CA TYR A 344 7.87 -12.01 -11.82
C TYR A 344 8.73 -11.69 -13.05
N SER A 345 8.40 -12.28 -14.20
CA SER A 345 9.12 -12.07 -15.46
C SER A 345 8.53 -10.93 -16.32
N GLN A 346 7.33 -10.46 -16.01
CA GLN A 346 6.58 -9.46 -16.78
C GLN A 346 7.00 -8.03 -16.39
N THR A 347 8.28 -7.71 -16.55
CA THR A 347 8.87 -6.45 -16.06
C THR A 347 8.21 -5.20 -16.66
N ASP A 348 7.88 -5.24 -17.97
CA ASP A 348 7.29 -4.09 -18.67
C ASP A 348 5.86 -3.80 -18.16
N ALA A 349 5.06 -4.83 -17.94
CA ALA A 349 3.71 -4.69 -17.37
C ALA A 349 3.77 -4.12 -15.95
N ILE A 350 4.73 -4.59 -15.13
CA ILE A 350 4.95 -4.10 -13.77
C ILE A 350 5.34 -2.62 -13.79
N LEU A 351 6.29 -2.23 -14.63
CA LEU A 351 6.72 -0.83 -14.79
C LEU A 351 5.62 0.06 -15.38
N ASP A 352 4.62 -0.53 -16.06
CA ASP A 352 3.40 0.15 -16.51
C ASP A 352 2.26 0.08 -15.48
N GLY A 353 2.54 -0.28 -14.23
CA GLY A 353 1.62 -0.19 -13.10
C GLY A 353 0.89 -1.48 -12.72
N ASP A 354 1.21 -2.64 -13.29
CA ASP A 354 0.63 -3.92 -12.88
C ASP A 354 1.36 -4.48 -11.64
N ILE A 355 1.23 -3.78 -10.51
CA ILE A 355 1.92 -4.11 -9.24
C ILE A 355 0.99 -4.67 -8.18
N LYS A 356 -0.33 -4.73 -8.43
CA LYS A 356 -1.32 -5.17 -7.44
C LYS A 356 -0.97 -6.53 -6.82
N LYS A 357 -0.70 -7.54 -7.64
CA LYS A 357 -0.34 -8.88 -7.17
C LYS A 357 0.92 -8.92 -6.31
N ILE A 358 1.89 -8.05 -6.62
CA ILE A 358 3.12 -7.94 -5.83
C ILE A 358 2.81 -7.38 -4.44
N ILE A 359 2.00 -6.31 -4.40
CA ILE A 359 1.55 -5.69 -3.14
C ILE A 359 0.78 -6.69 -2.29
N GLU A 360 -0.17 -7.41 -2.89
CA GLU A 360 -0.97 -8.45 -2.24
C GLU A 360 -0.09 -9.56 -1.65
N GLY A 361 0.85 -10.08 -2.44
CA GLY A 361 1.80 -11.10 -1.98
C GLY A 361 2.65 -10.63 -0.80
N VAL A 362 3.07 -9.37 -0.79
CA VAL A 362 3.82 -8.78 0.33
C VAL A 362 2.94 -8.66 1.59
N LEU A 363 1.69 -8.17 1.45
CA LEU A 363 0.78 -8.03 2.58
C LEU A 363 0.45 -9.38 3.22
N ILE A 364 0.26 -10.43 2.41
CA ILE A 364 0.04 -11.81 2.89
C ILE A 364 1.28 -12.32 3.63
N ALA A 365 2.48 -12.16 3.04
CA ALA A 365 3.72 -12.61 3.66
C ALA A 365 3.98 -11.95 5.02
N GLN A 366 3.80 -10.62 5.11
CA GLN A 366 3.99 -9.87 6.35
C GLN A 366 3.05 -10.31 7.47
N LYS A 367 1.81 -10.71 7.12
CA LYS A 367 0.84 -11.16 8.13
C LYS A 367 1.06 -12.62 8.55
N ALA A 368 1.70 -13.43 7.71
CA ALA A 368 2.09 -14.80 8.05
C ALA A 368 3.27 -14.85 9.03
N GLU A 369 4.10 -13.79 9.06
CA GLU A 369 5.24 -13.65 9.97
C GLU A 369 4.87 -13.01 11.32
N ALA A 370 3.72 -12.33 11.42
CA ALA A 370 3.21 -11.65 12.61
C ALA A 370 2.29 -12.56 13.44
#